data_2108d92982a6e64048c3132eb3195bd9
#
_entry.id   2108d92982a6e64048c3132eb3195bd9
#
_cell.length_a   1.000
_cell.length_b   1.000
_cell.length_c   1.000
_cell.angle_alpha   90.00
_cell.angle_beta   90.00
_cell.angle_gamma   90.00
#
_symmetry.space_group_name_H-M   'P 1'
#
loop_
_entity.id
_entity.type
_entity.pdbx_description
1 polymer ?
#
loop_
_entity_poly.entity_id
_entity_poly.type
_entity_poly.pdbx_seq_one_letter_code
_entity_poly.pdbx_strand_id
1 'polypeptide(L)'
;ADKMTWPNVLDFLPIDPEYSVAEVAMPSSLSGRTLAEADLRNQIGVQVMGIKDVLSGKLDMFPDGRRRLLEDQVLLVVGRAEELQALREMP
;
A
#
# COMPACT_ATOMS: atom_id res chain seq x y z
N ALA A 1 -1.75 7.05 -25.64
CA ALA A 1 -1.69 6.79 -25.19
C ALA A 1 -1.56 6.69 -24.66
N ASP A 2 -1.55 6.89 -24.58
CA ASP A 2 -1.38 6.73 -23.88
C ASP A 2 -1.32 6.21 -23.22
N LYS A 3 -1.09 5.95 -23.37
CA LYS A 3 -0.86 5.39 -22.66
C LYS A 3 -1.19 5.24 -21.66
N MET A 4 -1.39 4.41 -21.74
CA MET A 4 -1.83 4.38 -20.61
C MET A 4 -0.88 4.26 -19.62
N THR A 5 -0.41 5.22 -19.26
CA THR A 5 0.55 5.22 -18.29
C THR A 5 -0.15 5.39 -17.00
N TRP A 6 0.02 4.46 -16.14
CA TRP A 6 -0.34 4.71 -14.79
C TRP A 6 0.52 5.84 -14.30
N PRO A 7 -0.02 6.80 -13.64
CA PRO A 7 0.83 7.78 -12.98
C PRO A 7 1.75 7.02 -12.03
N ASN A 8 2.91 7.51 -11.83
CA ASN A 8 3.86 6.88 -10.94
C ASN A 8 3.29 6.72 -9.56
N VAL A 9 2.38 7.60 -9.22
CA VAL A 9 1.72 7.55 -7.94
C VAL A 9 0.23 7.50 -8.19
N LEU A 10 -0.38 6.42 -7.78
CA LEU A 10 -1.81 6.34 -7.76
C LEU A 10 -2.27 6.85 -6.41
N ASP A 11 -2.62 8.11 -6.34
CA ASP A 11 -2.95 8.72 -5.06
C ASP A 11 -4.22 8.12 -4.49
N PHE A 12 -5.30 8.23 -5.20
CA PHE A 12 -6.56 7.70 -4.75
C PHE A 12 -7.38 7.28 -5.95
N LEU A 13 -7.90 6.07 -5.91
CA LEU A 13 -8.86 5.61 -6.89
C LEU A 13 -10.13 5.28 -6.12
N PRO A 14 -11.14 6.13 -6.18
CA PRO A 14 -12.39 5.87 -5.45
C PRO A 14 -13.08 4.64 -6.02
N ILE A 15 -13.45 3.70 -5.17
CA ILE A 15 -14.19 2.53 -5.58
C ILE A 15 -15.63 2.58 -5.07
N ASP A 16 -15.88 3.44 -4.08
CA ASP A 16 -17.24 3.77 -3.67
C ASP A 16 -17.13 5.05 -2.83
N PRO A 17 -18.24 5.61 -2.33
CA PRO A 17 -18.18 6.88 -1.60
C PRO A 17 -17.28 6.85 -0.36
N GLU A 18 -17.08 5.68 0.24
CA GLU A 18 -16.32 5.61 1.49
C GLU A 18 -14.92 5.06 1.32
N TYR A 19 -14.66 4.27 0.27
CA TYR A 19 -13.40 3.55 0.16
C TYR A 19 -12.66 3.92 -1.11
N SER A 20 -11.35 3.96 -1.00
CA SER A 20 -10.46 4.24 -2.13
C SER A 20 -9.29 3.28 -2.10
N VAL A 21 -8.67 3.09 -3.26
CA VAL A 21 -7.43 2.35 -3.41
C VAL A 21 -6.31 3.36 -3.57
N ALA A 22 -5.20 3.13 -2.93
CA ALA A 22 -4.05 4.01 -3.07
C ALA A 22 -2.75 3.23 -3.09
N GLU A 23 -1.75 3.76 -3.77
CA GLU A 23 -0.39 3.27 -3.67
C GLU A 23 0.34 4.15 -2.67
N VAL A 24 0.99 3.52 -1.72
CA VAL A 24 1.70 4.24 -0.67
C VAL A 24 3.13 3.70 -0.61
N ALA A 25 4.10 4.59 -0.68
CA ALA A 25 5.50 4.20 -0.53
C ALA A 25 5.68 3.57 0.85
N MET A 26 6.53 2.55 0.92
CA MET A 26 6.72 1.83 2.17
C MET A 26 7.22 2.78 3.25
N PRO A 27 6.48 2.94 4.36
CA PRO A 27 6.98 3.73 5.48
C PRO A 27 8.22 3.08 6.08
N SER A 28 9.19 3.88 6.46
CA SER A 28 10.44 3.37 7.04
C SER A 28 10.17 2.55 8.29
N SER A 29 9.18 2.93 9.07
CA SER A 29 8.86 2.23 10.31
C SER A 29 8.35 0.81 10.07
N LEU A 30 7.88 0.52 8.87
CA LEU A 30 7.38 -0.82 8.53
C LEU A 30 8.44 -1.68 7.84
N SER A 31 9.48 -1.05 7.33
CA SER A 31 10.53 -1.78 6.62
C SER A 31 11.18 -2.80 7.55
N GLY A 32 11.33 -4.02 7.07
CA GLY A 32 11.92 -5.10 7.85
C GLY A 32 10.94 -5.88 8.69
N ARG A 33 9.70 -5.41 8.81
CA ARG A 33 8.66 -6.16 9.53
C ARG A 33 7.89 -7.02 8.56
N THR A 34 7.21 -8.03 9.09
CA THR A 34 6.27 -8.78 8.27
C THR A 34 4.94 -8.04 8.21
N LEU A 35 4.11 -8.42 7.26
CA LEU A 35 2.80 -7.81 7.12
C LEU A 35 1.96 -8.03 8.38
N ALA A 36 2.06 -9.22 8.98
CA ALA A 36 1.33 -9.50 10.21
C ALA A 36 1.83 -8.63 11.36
N GLU A 37 3.14 -8.40 11.43
CA GLU A 37 3.70 -7.55 12.49
C GLU A 37 3.28 -6.10 12.34
N ALA A 38 3.16 -5.64 11.10
CA ALA A 38 2.71 -4.27 10.85
C ALA A 38 1.26 -4.07 11.27
N ASP A 39 0.44 -5.11 11.12
CA ASP A 39 -0.94 -5.13 11.61
C ASP A 39 -1.73 -3.89 11.17
N LEU A 40 -1.59 -3.52 9.91
CA LEU A 40 -2.18 -2.28 9.41
C LEU A 40 -3.69 -2.27 9.51
N ARG A 41 -4.30 -3.45 9.40
CA ARG A 41 -5.75 -3.54 9.50
C ARG A 41 -6.25 -3.08 10.86
N ASN A 42 -5.58 -3.47 11.93
CA ASN A 42 -5.98 -3.08 13.28
C ASN A 42 -5.41 -1.75 13.70
N GLN A 43 -4.20 -1.43 13.25
CA GLN A 43 -3.54 -0.20 13.68
C GLN A 43 -4.11 1.02 12.96
N ILE A 44 -4.44 0.90 11.70
CA ILE A 44 -4.90 2.03 10.89
C ILE A 44 -6.29 1.78 10.33
N GLY A 45 -6.58 0.55 9.93
CA GLY A 45 -7.87 0.23 9.35
C GLY A 45 -7.82 0.02 7.84
N VAL A 46 -6.62 -0.07 7.27
CA VAL A 46 -6.48 -0.30 5.83
C VAL A 46 -6.24 -1.77 5.55
N GLN A 47 -6.63 -2.21 4.36
CA GLN A 47 -6.37 -3.56 3.89
C GLN A 47 -5.31 -3.50 2.82
N VAL A 48 -4.23 -4.25 2.99
CA VAL A 48 -3.18 -4.34 1.98
C VAL A 48 -3.63 -5.33 0.92
N MET A 49 -3.78 -4.85 -0.31
CA MET A 49 -4.17 -5.69 -1.43
C MET A 49 -2.96 -6.29 -2.14
N GLY A 50 -1.86 -5.55 -2.17
CA GLY A 50 -0.68 -6.02 -2.87
C GLY A 50 0.56 -5.27 -2.44
N ILE A 51 1.69 -5.83 -2.81
CA ILE A 51 2.99 -5.20 -2.59
C ILE A 51 3.71 -5.22 -3.92
N LYS A 52 4.12 -4.04 -4.37
CA LYS A 52 4.83 -3.90 -5.63
C LYS A 52 6.29 -3.63 -5.35
N ASP A 53 7.16 -4.41 -5.99
CA ASP A 53 8.60 -4.19 -5.90
C ASP A 53 8.98 -3.20 -6.99
N VAL A 54 9.44 -2.03 -6.59
CA VAL A 54 9.77 -0.96 -7.53
C VAL A 54 10.92 -1.36 -8.46
N LEU A 55 11.89 -2.10 -7.93
CA LEU A 55 13.07 -2.45 -8.71
C LEU A 55 12.77 -3.49 -9.78
N SER A 56 11.99 -4.50 -9.46
CA SER A 56 11.68 -5.56 -10.40
C SER A 56 10.37 -5.32 -11.15
N GLY A 57 9.53 -4.45 -10.65
CA GLY A 57 8.21 -4.21 -11.21
C GLY A 57 7.20 -5.30 -10.89
N LYS A 58 7.56 -6.27 -10.07
CA LYS A 58 6.65 -7.36 -9.72
C LYS A 58 5.60 -6.89 -8.74
N LEU A 59 4.37 -7.36 -8.95
CA LEU A 59 3.27 -7.10 -8.04
C LEU A 59 2.84 -8.41 -7.40
N ASP A 60 2.90 -8.46 -6.08
CA ASP A 60 2.49 -9.61 -5.30
C ASP A 60 1.11 -9.31 -4.73
N MET A 61 0.08 -9.90 -5.29
CA MET A 61 -1.30 -9.64 -4.85
C MET A 61 -1.66 -10.56 -3.70
N PHE A 62 -2.37 -9.99 -2.75
CA PHE A 62 -2.88 -10.71 -1.58
C PHE A 62 -1.77 -11.44 -0.83
N PRO A 63 -0.71 -10.71 -0.45
CA PRO A 63 0.39 -11.34 0.28
C PRO A 63 -0.09 -11.84 1.64
N ASP A 64 0.51 -12.93 2.12
CA ASP A 64 0.12 -13.42 3.43
C ASP A 64 0.86 -12.68 4.55
N GLY A 65 0.50 -12.97 5.79
CA GLY A 65 1.03 -12.25 6.94
C GLY A 65 2.53 -12.43 7.15
N ARG A 66 3.13 -13.44 6.56
CA ARG A 66 4.57 -13.69 6.71
C ARG A 66 5.41 -12.91 5.72
N ARG A 67 4.77 -12.24 4.77
CA ARG A 67 5.46 -11.45 3.77
C ARG A 67 6.22 -10.31 4.43
N ARG A 68 7.53 -10.24 4.19
CA ARG A 68 8.35 -9.17 4.77
C ARG A 68 8.25 -7.91 3.94
N LEU A 69 8.14 -6.79 4.61
CA LEU A 69 8.04 -5.49 3.96
C LEU A 69 9.44 -4.91 3.80
N LEU A 70 9.74 -4.41 2.61
CA LEU A 70 11.06 -3.86 2.31
C LEU A 70 10.91 -2.42 1.83
N GLU A 71 11.92 -1.61 2.07
CA GLU A 71 11.82 -0.19 1.81
C GLU A 71 11.73 0.18 0.33
N ASP A 72 12.14 -0.72 -0.58
CA ASP A 72 12.01 -0.44 -2.02
C ASP A 72 10.69 -0.92 -2.56
N GLN A 73 9.68 -1.07 -1.73
CA GLN A 73 8.39 -1.56 -2.15
C GLN A 73 7.32 -0.50 -1.97
N VAL A 74 6.20 -0.69 -2.65
CA VAL A 74 5.04 0.17 -2.56
C VAL A 74 3.86 -0.69 -2.14
N LEU A 75 3.08 -0.19 -1.20
CA LEU A 75 1.89 -0.89 -0.74
C LEU A 75 0.69 -0.45 -1.57
N LEU A 76 -0.08 -1.43 -2.04
CA LEU A 76 -1.36 -1.16 -2.67
C LEU A 76 -2.43 -1.45 -1.64
N VAL A 77 -3.12 -0.42 -1.18
CA VAL A 77 -4.01 -0.53 -0.02
C VAL A 77 -5.39 0.01 -0.33
N VAL A 78 -6.37 -0.49 0.40
CA VAL A 78 -7.74 -0.03 0.35
C VAL A 78 -8.13 0.44 1.73
N GLY A 79 -8.78 1.59 1.80
CA GLY A 79 -9.28 2.11 3.06
C GLY A 79 -10.02 3.41 2.83
N ARG A 80 -10.42 4.02 3.91
CA ARG A 80 -11.04 5.34 3.84
C ARG A 80 -9.96 6.39 3.66
N ALA A 81 -10.36 7.55 3.13
CA ALA A 81 -9.39 8.60 2.82
C ALA A 81 -8.53 8.98 4.02
N GLU A 82 -9.14 9.12 5.19
CA GLU A 82 -8.39 9.48 6.38
C GLU A 82 -7.43 8.37 6.83
N GLU A 83 -7.80 7.12 6.60
CA GLU A 83 -6.94 5.99 6.94
C GLU A 83 -5.76 5.91 5.98
N LEU A 84 -6.01 6.13 4.71
CA LEU A 84 -4.95 6.15 3.72
C LEU A 84 -3.98 7.29 3.99
N GLN A 85 -4.51 8.44 4.38
CA GLN A 85 -3.68 9.58 4.73
C GLN A 85 -2.83 9.29 5.96
N ALA A 86 -3.41 8.62 6.96
CA ALA A 86 -2.66 8.25 8.15
C ALA A 86 -1.48 7.33 7.80
N LEU A 87 -1.69 6.40 6.87
CA LEU A 87 -0.63 5.52 6.42
C LEU A 87 0.47 6.31 5.72
N ARG A 88 0.10 7.26 4.88
CA ARG A 88 1.08 8.08 4.17
C ARG A 88 1.90 8.94 5.10
N GLU A 89 1.33 9.31 6.22
CA GLU A 89 2.03 10.17 7.18
C GLU A 89 2.91 9.39 8.15
N MET A 90 2.89 8.07 8.08
CA MET A 90 3.78 7.28 8.92
C MET A 90 5.23 7.52 8.54
N PRO A 91 6.11 7.64 9.53
CA PRO A 91 7.53 7.83 9.27
C PRO A 91 8.16 6.64 8.57
#